data_938445539369a219116ba3ba40630923
#
_entry.id   938445539369a219116ba3ba40630923
#
_cell.length_a   1.000
_cell.length_b   1.000
_cell.length_c   1.000
_cell.angle_alpha   90.00
_cell.angle_beta   90.00
_cell.angle_gamma   90.00
#
_symmetry.space_group_name_H-M   'P 1'
#
loop_
_entity.id
_entity.type
_entity.pdbx_description
1 polymer ?
#
loop_
_entity_poly.entity_id
_entity_poly.type
_entity_poly.pdbx_seq_one_letter_code
_entity_poly.pdbx_strand_id
1 'polypeptide(L)'
;SNSPISLSRIKRGTPAGLLMSGASPTRGFVPGAGVPGAQNVPSFADAADLLLDSAERQQASGAPGLLLLADGTRYEGRLFGSEGISQGELVFTTGMCGYQESLTDPSFAGQVLSFTWPLLGNYGILPGISESAGVHPRGVICREMIKTPDHRDSVGSVHDFLAAHGVPGIEGIDTRALTRRVREHGTVLCVFGPKERSGEMKEILSGMMPPDADDLVASVTCEEAVLLNPGAQDGEGDPLPRLAAIDCGIKYNIMRELCRRFEVVWCPASLDFDSIVSEWHPDALFASNGPGDPAHSGDAACARDSLAAAVRADM
;
A
#
# COMPACT_ATOMS: atom_id res chain seq x y z
N SER A 1 -20.41 -3.45 -14.11
CA SER A 1 -19.73 -2.74 -15.21
C SER A 1 -19.32 -1.37 -14.69
N ASN A 2 -18.14 -1.34 -14.08
CA ASN A 2 -17.55 -0.10 -13.58
C ASN A 2 -16.98 0.67 -14.77
N SER A 3 -17.74 1.64 -15.26
CA SER A 3 -17.16 2.69 -16.11
C SER A 3 -16.37 3.65 -15.22
N PRO A 4 -15.13 4.01 -15.55
CA PRO A 4 -14.41 5.03 -14.82
C PRO A 4 -15.19 6.33 -14.87
N ILE A 5 -15.32 7.00 -13.72
CA ILE A 5 -15.89 8.36 -13.65
C ILE A 5 -15.01 9.24 -14.52
N SER A 6 -15.60 9.72 -15.62
CA SER A 6 -14.91 10.52 -16.61
C SER A 6 -14.57 11.89 -16.01
N LEU A 7 -13.30 12.25 -15.97
CA LEU A 7 -12.79 13.61 -15.72
C LEU A 7 -13.26 14.65 -16.76
N SER A 8 -14.32 14.38 -17.53
CA SER A 8 -14.74 15.16 -18.71
C SER A 8 -15.50 16.46 -18.40
N ARG A 9 -15.63 16.88 -17.12
CA ARG A 9 -16.33 18.11 -16.73
C ARG A 9 -15.48 19.18 -16.07
N ILE A 10 -14.16 19.12 -16.21
CA ILE A 10 -13.32 20.28 -15.93
C ILE A 10 -13.68 21.33 -16.98
N LYS A 11 -14.10 22.51 -16.56
CA LYS A 11 -14.45 23.63 -17.46
C LYS A 11 -13.34 23.81 -18.48
N ARG A 12 -13.68 23.77 -19.77
CA ARG A 12 -12.80 23.77 -20.93
C ARG A 12 -11.81 24.94 -20.87
N GLY A 13 -10.54 24.57 -20.71
CA GLY A 13 -9.40 25.44 -20.79
C GLY A 13 -8.11 24.64 -20.93
N THR A 14 -8.17 23.41 -21.46
CA THR A 14 -6.98 22.58 -21.64
C THR A 14 -6.35 22.90 -23.00
N PRO A 15 -5.08 23.35 -23.05
CA PRO A 15 -4.36 23.43 -24.32
C PRO A 15 -4.06 22.00 -24.79
N ALA A 16 -4.52 21.68 -26.00
CA ALA A 16 -4.08 20.50 -26.72
C ALA A 16 -2.60 20.69 -27.11
N GLY A 17 -1.76 19.79 -26.67
CA GLY A 17 -0.43 19.60 -27.23
C GLY A 17 0.72 20.01 -26.31
N LEU A 18 1.15 19.12 -25.43
CA LEU A 18 2.51 19.15 -24.91
C LEU A 18 3.23 17.89 -25.34
N LEU A 19 3.88 17.96 -26.48
CA LEU A 19 4.88 17.01 -26.94
C LEU A 19 6.12 17.10 -26.04
N MET A 20 6.57 15.99 -25.59
CA MET A 20 7.78 15.68 -24.84
C MET A 20 9.00 16.45 -25.33
N SER A 21 9.54 17.39 -24.57
CA SER A 21 10.93 17.79 -24.66
C SER A 21 11.61 17.45 -23.34
N GLY A 22 12.68 16.66 -23.43
CA GLY A 22 13.39 16.05 -22.31
C GLY A 22 14.00 17.07 -21.35
N ALA A 23 13.43 17.10 -20.17
CA ALA A 23 14.12 17.49 -18.94
C ALA A 23 13.63 16.54 -17.86
N SER A 24 14.54 15.78 -17.31
CA SER A 24 14.29 14.89 -16.17
C SER A 24 13.82 15.72 -14.97
N PRO A 25 12.58 15.57 -14.49
CA PRO A 25 12.12 16.27 -13.29
C PRO A 25 12.45 15.41 -12.06
N THR A 26 13.71 15.38 -11.67
CA THR A 26 14.15 14.71 -10.43
C THR A 26 14.21 15.67 -9.24
N ARG A 27 13.25 16.56 -9.10
CA ARG A 27 13.02 17.31 -7.85
C ARG A 27 11.53 17.61 -7.73
N GLY A 28 10.75 16.63 -7.25
CA GLY A 28 9.36 16.81 -6.95
C GLY A 28 8.93 15.80 -5.91
N PHE A 29 8.17 16.23 -4.95
CA PHE A 29 7.49 15.46 -3.91
C PHE A 29 8.36 14.34 -3.32
N VAL A 30 9.07 14.64 -2.25
CA VAL A 30 9.66 13.65 -1.35
C VAL A 30 8.64 13.46 -0.22
N PRO A 31 7.94 12.30 -0.15
CA PRO A 31 7.09 12.00 0.99
C PRO A 31 7.97 12.02 2.24
N GLY A 32 7.56 12.76 3.26
CA GLY A 32 8.31 12.89 4.50
C GLY A 32 8.98 14.26 4.75
N ALA A 33 9.13 15.11 3.74
CA ALA A 33 9.56 16.49 3.96
C ALA A 33 8.32 17.39 4.06
N GLY A 34 7.72 17.50 5.24
CA GLY A 34 6.70 18.49 5.56
C GLY A 34 5.25 18.00 5.51
N VAL A 35 4.97 16.70 5.50
CA VAL A 35 3.63 16.15 5.68
C VAL A 35 3.36 16.04 7.19
N PRO A 36 2.42 16.81 7.78
CA PRO A 36 1.97 16.62 9.16
C PRO A 36 1.41 15.19 9.31
N GLY A 37 1.71 14.52 10.42
CA GLY A 37 1.26 13.13 10.64
C GLY A 37 2.30 12.05 10.29
N ALA A 38 3.27 12.33 9.43
CA ALA A 38 4.36 11.39 9.13
C ALA A 38 5.39 11.24 10.27
N GLN A 39 5.17 11.90 11.41
CA GLN A 39 6.15 11.97 12.50
C GLN A 39 6.31 10.68 13.32
N ASN A 40 5.44 9.69 13.13
CA ASN A 40 5.53 8.40 13.83
C ASN A 40 5.86 7.22 12.89
N VAL A 41 6.02 7.47 11.60
CA VAL A 41 6.52 6.45 10.66
C VAL A 41 8.01 6.74 10.45
N PRO A 42 8.91 5.76 10.67
CA PRO A 42 10.33 5.96 10.40
C PRO A 42 10.51 6.50 9.00
N SER A 43 11.14 7.66 8.85
CA SER A 43 11.49 8.17 7.52
C SER A 43 12.43 7.15 6.84
N PHE A 44 12.58 7.21 5.54
CA PHE A 44 13.53 6.33 4.83
C PHE A 44 14.97 6.50 5.37
N ALA A 45 15.31 7.66 5.93
CA ALA A 45 16.57 7.91 6.63
C ALA A 45 16.61 7.16 7.98
N ASP A 46 15.50 7.18 8.75
CA ASP A 46 15.40 6.45 10.02
C ASP A 46 15.37 4.93 9.80
N ALA A 47 14.77 4.46 8.70
CA ALA A 47 14.83 3.05 8.28
C ALA A 47 16.26 2.64 7.87
N ALA A 48 17.04 3.53 7.26
CA ALA A 48 18.44 3.26 6.94
C ALA A 48 19.31 3.14 8.21
N ASP A 49 19.08 3.96 9.23
CA ASP A 49 19.75 3.84 10.52
C ASP A 49 19.33 2.57 11.28
N LEU A 50 18.06 2.16 11.20
CA LEU A 50 17.57 0.87 11.72
C LEU A 50 18.16 -0.34 10.97
N LEU A 51 18.50 -0.20 9.69
CA LEU A 51 19.13 -1.24 8.87
C LEU A 51 20.63 -1.42 9.21
N LEU A 52 21.30 -0.37 9.68
CA LEU A 52 22.73 -0.45 10.09
C LEU A 52 22.93 -1.22 11.40
N ASP A 53 21.91 -1.35 12.24
CA ASP A 53 21.95 -2.13 13.49
C ASP A 53 21.64 -3.64 13.28
N SER A 54 21.51 -4.05 12.02
CA SER A 54 20.99 -5.36 11.61
C SER A 54 21.96 -6.55 11.81
N ALA A 55 23.22 -6.32 12.14
CA ALA A 55 24.19 -7.39 12.33
C ALA A 55 23.82 -8.38 13.45
N GLU A 56 23.06 -7.95 14.46
CA GLU A 56 22.56 -8.80 15.55
C GLU A 56 21.22 -9.50 15.22
N ARG A 57 20.44 -9.01 14.26
CA ARG A 57 19.11 -9.56 13.88
C ARG A 57 19.17 -10.72 12.88
N GLN A 58 20.35 -11.06 12.35
CA GLN A 58 20.52 -12.14 11.37
C GLN A 58 20.18 -13.54 11.91
N GLN A 59 19.94 -13.72 13.21
CA GLN A 59 19.68 -15.03 13.81
C GLN A 59 18.25 -15.57 13.63
N ALA A 60 17.23 -14.72 13.40
CA ALA A 60 15.85 -15.17 13.21
C ALA A 60 15.56 -15.67 11.78
N SER A 61 16.39 -15.35 10.80
CA SER A 61 16.24 -15.72 9.40
C SER A 61 16.51 -17.21 9.21
N GLY A 62 15.43 -17.98 9.00
CA GLY A 62 15.51 -19.41 8.70
C GLY A 62 14.95 -20.34 9.76
N ALA A 63 14.29 -19.84 10.81
CA ALA A 63 13.54 -20.69 11.76
C ALA A 63 12.45 -21.49 11.03
N PRO A 64 12.18 -22.75 11.47
CA PRO A 64 11.12 -23.56 10.87
C PRO A 64 9.75 -22.87 10.98
N GLY A 65 9.10 -22.67 9.84
CA GLY A 65 7.78 -22.06 9.72
C GLY A 65 6.74 -23.03 9.20
N LEU A 66 5.48 -22.73 9.50
CA LEU A 66 4.32 -23.47 9.01
C LEU A 66 3.26 -22.48 8.53
N LEU A 67 2.72 -22.71 7.33
CA LEU A 67 1.56 -22.04 6.77
C LEU A 67 0.36 -22.99 6.84
N LEU A 68 -0.75 -22.52 7.39
CA LEU A 68 -2.03 -23.23 7.48
C LEU A 68 -3.09 -22.46 6.70
N LEU A 69 -3.86 -23.16 5.89
CA LEU A 69 -5.02 -22.62 5.19
C LEU A 69 -6.31 -23.10 5.84
N ALA A 70 -7.39 -22.31 5.68
CA ALA A 70 -8.70 -22.62 6.26
C ALA A 70 -9.28 -23.98 5.80
N ASP A 71 -8.87 -24.48 4.63
CA ASP A 71 -9.26 -25.80 4.11
C ASP A 71 -8.47 -26.97 4.72
N GLY A 72 -7.58 -26.69 5.70
CA GLY A 72 -6.73 -27.67 6.35
C GLY A 72 -5.41 -27.96 5.63
N THR A 73 -5.15 -27.36 4.48
CA THR A 73 -3.87 -27.50 3.77
C THR A 73 -2.73 -26.88 4.56
N ARG A 74 -1.55 -27.51 4.49
CA ARG A 74 -0.34 -27.08 5.21
C ARG A 74 0.85 -27.04 4.26
N TYR A 75 1.71 -26.03 4.50
CA TYR A 75 3.01 -25.92 3.85
C TYR A 75 4.08 -25.64 4.89
N GLU A 76 5.20 -26.34 4.81
CA GLU A 76 6.37 -26.08 5.65
C GLU A 76 7.33 -25.16 4.92
N GLY A 77 7.96 -24.23 5.66
CA GLY A 77 8.88 -23.25 5.13
C GLY A 77 9.86 -22.76 6.20
N ARG A 78 10.47 -21.62 5.92
CA ARG A 78 11.37 -20.91 6.83
C ARG A 78 10.89 -19.49 7.02
N LEU A 79 11.00 -18.97 8.23
CA LEU A 79 10.58 -17.61 8.55
C LEU A 79 11.65 -16.57 8.19
N PHE A 80 11.20 -15.39 7.84
CA PHE A 80 12.02 -14.19 7.63
C PHE A 80 11.20 -12.92 7.99
N GLY A 81 11.83 -11.74 7.94
CA GLY A 81 11.19 -10.51 8.40
C GLY A 81 11.05 -10.46 9.92
N SER A 82 9.92 -9.97 10.42
CA SER A 82 9.63 -9.90 11.84
C SER A 82 9.29 -11.27 12.41
N GLU A 83 9.50 -11.42 13.72
CA GLU A 83 9.02 -12.58 14.47
C GLU A 83 7.51 -12.49 14.70
N GLY A 84 6.86 -13.65 14.85
CA GLY A 84 5.47 -13.72 15.24
C GLY A 84 4.61 -14.60 14.33
N ILE A 85 3.28 -14.50 14.56
CA ILE A 85 2.26 -15.13 13.74
C ILE A 85 1.59 -14.06 12.90
N SER A 86 1.44 -14.34 11.61
CA SER A 86 0.66 -13.53 10.68
C SER A 86 -0.60 -14.27 10.26
N GLN A 87 -1.69 -13.50 10.05
CA GLN A 87 -2.98 -14.02 9.64
C GLN A 87 -3.67 -13.04 8.68
N GLY A 88 -4.49 -13.54 7.78
CA GLY A 88 -5.25 -12.71 6.86
C GLY A 88 -5.85 -13.49 5.70
N GLU A 89 -6.48 -12.75 4.81
CA GLU A 89 -6.85 -13.26 3.51
C GLU A 89 -5.60 -13.48 2.65
N LEU A 90 -5.49 -14.67 2.06
CA LEU A 90 -4.41 -15.00 1.16
C LEU A 90 -4.67 -14.43 -0.23
N VAL A 91 -3.81 -13.55 -0.67
CA VAL A 91 -3.83 -12.99 -2.03
C VAL A 91 -2.48 -13.21 -2.71
N PHE A 92 -2.42 -13.03 -4.02
CA PHE A 92 -1.18 -13.18 -4.76
C PHE A 92 -0.96 -12.09 -5.79
N THR A 93 0.31 -11.79 -6.04
CA THR A 93 0.74 -10.95 -7.17
C THR A 93 1.54 -11.77 -8.17
N THR A 94 1.41 -11.44 -9.47
CA THR A 94 2.12 -12.10 -10.58
C THR A 94 3.25 -11.24 -11.15
N GLY A 95 3.50 -10.07 -10.57
CA GLY A 95 4.60 -9.20 -10.97
C GLY A 95 5.97 -9.88 -10.82
N MET A 96 6.82 -9.76 -11.83
CA MET A 96 8.21 -10.26 -11.80
C MET A 96 9.16 -9.27 -11.09
N CYS A 97 8.78 -8.02 -11.01
CA CYS A 97 9.46 -6.92 -10.34
C CYS A 97 8.41 -6.03 -9.65
N GLY A 98 8.83 -5.01 -8.91
CA GLY A 98 7.90 -4.12 -8.21
C GLY A 98 7.41 -4.70 -6.87
N TYR A 99 8.21 -5.54 -6.24
CA TYR A 99 7.81 -6.11 -4.95
C TYR A 99 7.77 -5.06 -3.85
N GLN A 100 8.64 -4.06 -3.87
CA GLN A 100 8.62 -2.97 -2.90
C GLN A 100 7.35 -2.12 -3.05
N GLU A 101 6.97 -1.80 -4.27
CA GLU A 101 5.71 -1.13 -4.59
C GLU A 101 4.53 -1.96 -4.10
N SER A 102 4.53 -3.29 -4.31
CA SER A 102 3.49 -4.18 -3.79
C SER A 102 3.46 -4.26 -2.26
N LEU A 103 4.62 -4.29 -1.60
CA LEU A 103 4.71 -4.32 -0.14
C LEU A 103 4.21 -3.02 0.50
N THR A 104 4.40 -1.90 -0.18
CA THR A 104 4.00 -0.57 0.29
C THR A 104 2.67 -0.08 -0.31
N ASP A 105 1.97 -0.94 -1.04
CA ASP A 105 0.64 -0.65 -1.60
C ASP A 105 -0.44 -0.79 -0.52
N PRO A 106 -1.15 0.30 -0.15
CA PRO A 106 -2.22 0.24 0.84
C PRO A 106 -3.35 -0.73 0.51
N SER A 107 -3.54 -1.07 -0.77
CA SER A 107 -4.56 -2.02 -1.21
C SER A 107 -4.38 -3.43 -0.63
N PHE A 108 -3.18 -3.78 -0.14
CA PHE A 108 -2.92 -5.06 0.51
C PHE A 108 -3.10 -5.05 2.04
N ALA A 109 -3.62 -3.96 2.61
CA ALA A 109 -3.89 -3.92 4.05
C ALA A 109 -4.86 -5.05 4.46
N GLY A 110 -4.56 -5.69 5.59
CA GLY A 110 -5.35 -6.83 6.08
C GLY A 110 -5.03 -8.18 5.44
N GLN A 111 -4.26 -8.22 4.35
CA GLN A 111 -4.02 -9.41 3.54
C GLN A 111 -2.64 -10.04 3.80
N VAL A 112 -2.50 -11.33 3.51
CA VAL A 112 -1.22 -12.04 3.40
C VAL A 112 -0.87 -12.17 1.92
N LEU A 113 0.23 -11.52 1.52
CA LEU A 113 0.62 -11.37 0.12
C LEU A 113 1.59 -12.47 -0.31
N SER A 114 1.20 -13.28 -1.30
CA SER A 114 2.05 -14.30 -1.92
C SER A 114 2.64 -13.80 -3.24
N PHE A 115 3.96 -13.85 -3.35
CA PHE A 115 4.67 -13.57 -4.59
C PHE A 115 4.80 -14.84 -5.43
N THR A 116 4.22 -14.82 -6.64
CA THR A 116 4.29 -15.99 -7.55
C THR A 116 5.63 -16.09 -8.25
N TRP A 117 6.33 -14.98 -8.44
CA TRP A 117 7.69 -14.98 -8.94
C TRP A 117 8.62 -15.65 -7.94
N PRO A 118 9.51 -16.57 -8.36
CA PRO A 118 10.28 -17.39 -7.43
C PRO A 118 11.20 -16.61 -6.49
N LEU A 119 11.82 -15.54 -6.96
CA LEU A 119 12.82 -14.78 -6.21
C LEU A 119 12.24 -13.48 -5.68
N LEU A 120 12.33 -13.26 -4.37
CA LEU A 120 11.96 -12.02 -3.70
C LEU A 120 13.20 -11.34 -3.13
N GLY A 121 13.40 -10.04 -3.42
CA GLY A 121 14.46 -9.25 -2.81
C GLY A 121 15.79 -9.18 -3.59
N ASN A 122 15.84 -9.65 -4.83
CA ASN A 122 17.07 -9.69 -5.64
C ASN A 122 17.74 -8.33 -5.86
N TYR A 123 16.99 -7.24 -5.96
CA TYR A 123 17.53 -5.87 -6.04
C TYR A 123 17.42 -5.08 -4.73
N GLY A 124 16.99 -5.72 -3.64
CA GLY A 124 16.85 -5.09 -2.32
C GLY A 124 15.76 -4.02 -2.25
N ILE A 125 15.95 -3.07 -1.35
CA ILE A 125 15.07 -1.92 -1.15
C ILE A 125 15.70 -0.69 -1.76
N LEU A 126 14.94 0.02 -2.58
CA LEU A 126 15.40 1.20 -3.33
C LEU A 126 14.70 2.47 -2.82
N PRO A 127 15.43 3.60 -2.70
CA PRO A 127 14.82 4.87 -2.29
C PRO A 127 13.82 5.38 -3.33
N GLY A 128 12.70 5.93 -2.86
CA GLY A 128 11.77 6.71 -3.69
C GLY A 128 10.80 5.92 -4.57
N ILE A 129 10.79 4.58 -4.50
CA ILE A 129 9.86 3.74 -5.27
C ILE A 129 8.69 3.19 -4.45
N SER A 130 8.68 3.43 -3.14
CA SER A 130 7.55 3.05 -2.28
C SER A 130 6.26 3.77 -2.68
N GLU A 131 5.14 3.10 -2.52
CA GLU A 131 3.80 3.63 -2.83
C GLU A 131 3.09 4.23 -1.61
N SER A 132 3.67 4.05 -0.42
CA SER A 132 3.23 4.68 0.84
C SER A 132 4.38 4.72 1.84
N ALA A 133 4.11 5.24 3.04
CA ALA A 133 5.10 5.34 4.12
C ALA A 133 5.35 4.00 4.84
N GLY A 134 4.48 2.99 4.69
CA GLY A 134 4.55 1.75 5.44
C GLY A 134 4.47 0.49 4.59
N VAL A 135 4.57 -0.67 5.25
CA VAL A 135 4.29 -1.99 4.69
C VAL A 135 2.89 -2.41 5.12
N HIS A 136 2.01 -2.69 4.17
CA HIS A 136 0.59 -2.92 4.44
C HIS A 136 0.15 -4.40 4.54
N PRO A 137 0.73 -5.34 3.76
CA PRO A 137 0.42 -6.75 3.97
C PRO A 137 0.71 -7.18 5.42
N ARG A 138 -0.20 -7.94 6.01
CA ARG A 138 0.01 -8.54 7.35
C ARG A 138 1.13 -9.58 7.37
N GLY A 139 1.46 -10.13 6.20
CA GLY A 139 2.54 -11.10 6.05
C GLY A 139 2.88 -11.37 4.60
N VAL A 140 4.04 -11.97 4.38
CA VAL A 140 4.61 -12.20 3.05
C VAL A 140 4.94 -13.66 2.83
N ILE A 141 4.55 -14.19 1.67
CA ILE A 141 4.85 -15.58 1.27
C ILE A 141 5.63 -15.56 -0.04
N CYS A 142 6.74 -16.29 -0.10
CA CYS A 142 7.53 -16.43 -1.33
C CYS A 142 8.13 -17.83 -1.48
N ARG A 143 8.66 -18.11 -2.67
CA ARG A 143 9.41 -19.34 -2.92
C ARG A 143 10.81 -19.25 -2.35
N GLU A 144 11.51 -18.15 -2.58
CA GLU A 144 12.88 -17.91 -2.14
C GLU A 144 13.10 -16.41 -1.88
N MET A 145 13.60 -16.09 -0.70
CA MET A 145 13.97 -14.73 -0.31
C MET A 145 15.49 -14.56 -0.44
N ILE A 146 15.90 -13.55 -1.20
CA ILE A 146 17.31 -13.23 -1.40
C ILE A 146 17.82 -12.43 -0.20
N LYS A 147 18.77 -13.01 0.54
CA LYS A 147 19.33 -12.43 1.77
C LYS A 147 20.27 -11.27 1.48
N THR A 148 21.06 -11.39 0.41
CA THR A 148 22.03 -10.38 0.01
C THR A 148 21.64 -9.84 -1.36
N PRO A 149 20.97 -8.68 -1.42
CA PRO A 149 20.59 -8.08 -2.69
C PRO A 149 21.83 -7.62 -3.48
N ASP A 150 21.74 -7.68 -4.81
CA ASP A 150 22.78 -7.22 -5.72
C ASP A 150 22.24 -6.09 -6.60
N HIS A 151 22.26 -4.87 -6.06
CA HIS A 151 21.94 -3.65 -6.80
C HIS A 151 22.66 -2.46 -6.18
N ARG A 152 23.27 -1.60 -7.02
CA ARG A 152 24.11 -0.48 -6.59
C ARG A 152 23.40 0.55 -5.70
N ASP A 153 22.08 0.74 -5.92
CA ASP A 153 21.27 1.72 -5.19
C ASP A 153 20.46 1.07 -4.05
N SER A 154 20.72 -0.22 -3.75
CA SER A 154 20.07 -0.91 -2.64
C SER A 154 20.51 -0.33 -1.31
N VAL A 155 19.54 -0.02 -0.45
CA VAL A 155 19.79 0.47 0.92
C VAL A 155 19.56 -0.62 1.98
N GLY A 156 19.07 -1.81 1.59
CA GLY A 156 18.85 -2.91 2.52
C GLY A 156 18.18 -4.12 1.88
N SER A 157 18.03 -5.18 2.66
CA SER A 157 17.32 -6.39 2.24
C SER A 157 15.81 -6.28 2.49
N VAL A 158 15.03 -7.12 1.79
CA VAL A 158 13.59 -7.27 2.07
C VAL A 158 13.36 -7.82 3.49
N HIS A 159 14.26 -8.70 3.98
CA HIS A 159 14.20 -9.21 5.35
C HIS A 159 14.21 -8.07 6.37
N ASP A 160 15.22 -7.20 6.30
CA ASP A 160 15.38 -6.09 7.24
C ASP A 160 14.25 -5.09 7.12
N PHE A 161 13.82 -4.80 5.90
CA PHE A 161 12.69 -3.91 5.62
C PHE A 161 11.40 -4.39 6.27
N LEU A 162 11.05 -5.68 6.11
CA LEU A 162 9.87 -6.27 6.74
C LEU A 162 10.02 -6.32 8.26
N ALA A 163 11.21 -6.67 8.77
CA ALA A 163 11.48 -6.70 10.21
C ALA A 163 11.31 -5.33 10.86
N ALA A 164 11.81 -4.26 10.21
CA ALA A 164 11.66 -2.88 10.68
C ALA A 164 10.18 -2.42 10.74
N HIS A 165 9.33 -2.98 9.87
CA HIS A 165 7.89 -2.68 9.85
C HIS A 165 7.04 -3.69 10.62
N GLY A 166 7.65 -4.63 11.35
CA GLY A 166 6.91 -5.62 12.14
C GLY A 166 6.16 -6.68 11.32
N VAL A 167 6.54 -6.89 10.05
CA VAL A 167 5.84 -7.80 9.14
C VAL A 167 6.58 -9.13 9.02
N PRO A 168 5.95 -10.27 9.40
CA PRO A 168 6.52 -11.60 9.20
C PRO A 168 6.51 -12.05 7.74
N GLY A 169 7.45 -12.92 7.39
CA GLY A 169 7.49 -13.59 6.09
C GLY A 169 7.77 -15.10 6.23
N ILE A 170 7.36 -15.86 5.22
CA ILE A 170 7.67 -17.29 5.10
C ILE A 170 8.14 -17.61 3.68
N GLU A 171 9.29 -18.27 3.56
CA GLU A 171 9.88 -18.74 2.31
C GLU A 171 9.87 -20.26 2.20
N GLY A 172 10.20 -20.80 1.02
CA GLY A 172 10.21 -22.25 0.74
C GLY A 172 8.86 -22.80 0.32
N ILE A 173 7.86 -21.94 0.16
CA ILE A 173 6.48 -22.33 -0.17
C ILE A 173 6.34 -22.58 -1.68
N ASP A 174 5.59 -23.61 -2.05
CA ASP A 174 5.15 -23.80 -3.44
C ASP A 174 4.06 -22.76 -3.80
N THR A 175 4.50 -21.55 -4.13
CA THR A 175 3.61 -20.43 -4.45
C THR A 175 2.78 -20.68 -5.71
N ARG A 176 3.23 -21.56 -6.61
CA ARG A 176 2.44 -21.96 -7.78
C ARG A 176 1.23 -22.82 -7.39
N ALA A 177 1.43 -23.83 -6.55
CA ALA A 177 0.33 -24.63 -6.00
C ALA A 177 -0.63 -23.77 -5.20
N LEU A 178 -0.09 -22.85 -4.38
CA LEU A 178 -0.86 -21.91 -3.57
C LEU A 178 -1.74 -20.99 -4.45
N THR A 179 -1.17 -20.39 -5.49
CA THR A 179 -1.90 -19.53 -6.45
C THR A 179 -3.02 -20.27 -7.17
N ARG A 180 -2.78 -21.49 -7.61
CA ARG A 180 -3.82 -22.30 -8.24
C ARG A 180 -5.00 -22.52 -7.32
N ARG A 181 -4.73 -22.81 -6.04
CA ARG A 181 -5.76 -23.01 -5.01
C ARG A 181 -6.59 -21.74 -4.77
N VAL A 182 -5.96 -20.59 -4.65
CA VAL A 182 -6.67 -19.31 -4.51
C VAL A 182 -7.55 -19.02 -5.72
N ARG A 183 -7.06 -19.30 -6.94
CA ARG A 183 -7.85 -19.12 -8.18
C ARG A 183 -9.04 -20.08 -8.31
N GLU A 184 -8.94 -21.27 -7.76
CA GLU A 184 -9.99 -22.29 -7.81
C GLU A 184 -11.08 -22.06 -6.74
N HIS A 185 -10.70 -21.57 -5.57
CA HIS A 185 -11.60 -21.47 -4.41
C HIS A 185 -12.03 -20.03 -4.05
N GLY A 186 -11.41 -19.00 -4.65
CA GLY A 186 -11.65 -17.61 -4.31
C GLY A 186 -10.91 -17.22 -3.02
N THR A 187 -11.61 -16.54 -2.11
CA THR A 187 -11.05 -16.08 -0.82
C THR A 187 -10.62 -17.26 0.06
N VAL A 188 -9.35 -17.27 0.45
CA VAL A 188 -8.75 -18.28 1.32
C VAL A 188 -8.13 -17.60 2.53
N LEU A 189 -8.62 -17.89 3.73
CA LEU A 189 -8.00 -17.43 4.97
C LEU A 189 -6.79 -18.30 5.29
N CYS A 190 -5.74 -17.66 5.81
CA CYS A 190 -4.52 -18.33 6.19
C CYS A 190 -3.90 -17.76 7.46
N VAL A 191 -3.06 -18.57 8.10
CA VAL A 191 -2.20 -18.17 9.20
C VAL A 191 -0.84 -18.83 9.01
N PHE A 192 0.25 -18.11 9.29
CA PHE A 192 1.58 -18.69 9.32
C PHE A 192 2.42 -18.12 10.46
N GLY A 193 3.43 -18.87 10.87
CA GLY A 193 4.34 -18.49 11.94
C GLY A 193 5.25 -19.66 12.35
N PRO A 194 5.86 -19.58 13.55
CA PRO A 194 6.75 -20.62 14.07
C PRO A 194 6.04 -21.98 14.14
N LYS A 195 6.68 -23.04 13.63
CA LYS A 195 6.09 -24.38 13.54
C LYS A 195 5.71 -24.94 14.93
N GLU A 196 6.45 -24.60 15.96
CA GLU A 196 6.17 -24.98 17.36
C GLU A 196 4.88 -24.35 17.91
N ARG A 197 4.42 -23.21 17.35
CA ARG A 197 3.17 -22.54 17.73
C ARG A 197 1.96 -23.01 16.90
N SER A 198 2.05 -24.18 16.27
CA SER A 198 0.98 -24.69 15.37
C SER A 198 -0.37 -24.89 16.04
N GLY A 199 -0.40 -25.16 17.37
CA GLY A 199 -1.63 -25.24 18.16
C GLY A 199 -2.37 -23.89 18.18
N GLU A 200 -1.67 -22.85 18.59
CA GLU A 200 -2.16 -21.47 18.62
C GLU A 200 -2.62 -20.99 17.22
N MET A 201 -1.85 -21.29 16.18
CA MET A 201 -2.22 -20.93 14.80
C MET A 201 -3.54 -21.57 14.37
N LYS A 202 -3.84 -22.80 14.81
CA LYS A 202 -5.14 -23.44 14.52
C LYS A 202 -6.29 -22.77 15.26
N GLU A 203 -6.08 -22.36 16.50
CA GLU A 203 -7.08 -21.62 17.27
C GLU A 203 -7.38 -20.27 16.62
N ILE A 204 -6.33 -19.53 16.23
CA ILE A 204 -6.44 -18.28 15.49
C ILE A 204 -7.26 -18.50 14.20
N LEU A 205 -6.87 -19.48 13.37
CA LEU A 205 -7.52 -19.75 12.09
C LEU A 205 -9.00 -20.11 12.26
N SER A 206 -9.35 -20.84 13.30
CA SER A 206 -10.74 -21.22 13.59
C SER A 206 -11.61 -20.05 14.06
N GLY A 207 -11.01 -19.00 14.61
CA GLY A 207 -11.68 -17.79 15.08
C GLY A 207 -11.64 -16.61 14.10
N MET A 208 -10.99 -16.78 12.94
CA MET A 208 -10.86 -15.68 11.97
C MET A 208 -12.22 -15.29 11.41
N MET A 209 -12.47 -13.99 11.40
CA MET A 209 -13.64 -13.39 10.73
C MET A 209 -13.35 -13.18 9.24
N PRO A 210 -14.40 -13.06 8.41
CA PRO A 210 -14.23 -12.65 7.02
C PRO A 210 -13.43 -11.34 6.88
N PRO A 211 -12.70 -11.13 5.77
CA PRO A 211 -11.86 -9.93 5.57
C PRO A 211 -12.62 -8.60 5.66
N ASP A 212 -13.91 -8.63 5.32
CA ASP A 212 -14.79 -7.46 5.27
C ASP A 212 -15.28 -6.98 6.67
N ALA A 213 -14.83 -7.64 7.75
CA ALA A 213 -15.22 -7.26 9.12
C ALA A 213 -14.49 -6.03 9.65
N ASP A 214 -13.29 -5.74 9.13
CA ASP A 214 -12.43 -4.65 9.57
C ASP A 214 -12.62 -3.40 8.69
N ASP A 215 -12.58 -2.20 9.29
CA ASP A 215 -12.47 -0.94 8.54
C ASP A 215 -11.03 -0.75 8.07
N LEU A 216 -10.71 -1.34 6.92
CA LEU A 216 -9.36 -1.30 6.37
C LEU A 216 -9.01 0.08 5.80
N VAL A 217 -10.00 0.88 5.36
CA VAL A 217 -9.77 2.25 4.87
C VAL A 217 -9.28 3.14 6.02
N ALA A 218 -9.90 3.05 7.19
CA ALA A 218 -9.45 3.79 8.38
C ALA A 218 -7.99 3.48 8.78
N SER A 219 -7.49 2.29 8.42
CA SER A 219 -6.12 1.89 8.74
C SER A 219 -5.05 2.45 7.80
N VAL A 220 -5.43 3.00 6.64
CA VAL A 220 -4.51 3.43 5.57
C VAL A 220 -4.69 4.88 5.13
N THR A 221 -5.77 5.53 5.55
CA THR A 221 -6.05 6.94 5.23
C THR A 221 -5.08 7.88 5.96
N CYS A 222 -4.85 9.08 5.43
CA CYS A 222 -4.10 10.11 6.12
C CYS A 222 -4.84 10.63 7.37
N GLU A 223 -4.11 11.17 8.34
CA GLU A 223 -4.69 11.64 9.61
C GLU A 223 -5.36 13.01 9.47
N GLU A 224 -4.77 13.90 8.65
CA GLU A 224 -5.22 15.29 8.50
C GLU A 224 -5.22 15.70 7.02
N ALA A 225 -6.08 16.66 6.68
CA ALA A 225 -6.09 17.26 5.35
C ALA A 225 -4.88 18.17 5.13
N VAL A 226 -4.20 17.99 4.01
CA VAL A 226 -2.95 18.71 3.69
C VAL A 226 -2.95 19.21 2.25
N LEU A 227 -2.59 20.48 2.06
CA LEU A 227 -2.33 21.05 0.74
C LEU A 227 -0.88 20.76 0.32
N LEU A 228 -0.71 19.95 -0.73
CA LEU A 228 0.61 19.41 -1.10
C LEU A 228 1.49 20.35 -1.93
N ASN A 229 0.91 21.07 -2.87
CA ASN A 229 1.63 21.92 -3.83
C ASN A 229 0.98 23.30 -3.98
N PRO A 230 0.95 24.09 -2.88
CA PRO A 230 0.26 25.38 -2.86
C PRO A 230 0.82 26.34 -3.92
N GLY A 231 -0.09 27.01 -4.63
CA GLY A 231 0.26 27.98 -5.67
C GLY A 231 0.84 27.35 -6.95
N ALA A 232 0.55 26.07 -7.20
CA ALA A 232 0.98 25.39 -8.41
C ALA A 232 0.39 26.06 -9.66
N GLN A 233 1.22 26.20 -10.69
CA GLN A 233 0.89 26.85 -11.96
C GLN A 233 1.19 25.92 -13.13
N ASP A 234 0.50 26.12 -14.22
CA ASP A 234 0.78 25.45 -15.49
C ASP A 234 2.01 26.03 -16.21
N GLY A 235 2.30 25.54 -17.43
CA GLY A 235 3.43 26.02 -18.23
C GLY A 235 3.27 27.44 -18.78
N GLU A 236 2.08 28.03 -18.68
CA GLU A 236 1.76 29.41 -19.12
C GLU A 236 1.72 30.39 -17.92
N GLY A 237 1.80 29.87 -16.70
CA GLY A 237 1.80 30.63 -15.44
C GLY A 237 0.39 30.82 -14.84
N ASP A 238 -0.61 30.13 -15.37
CA ASP A 238 -1.96 30.15 -14.83
C ASP A 238 -2.09 29.20 -13.64
N PRO A 239 -2.85 29.53 -12.59
CA PRO A 239 -3.09 28.65 -11.45
C PRO A 239 -3.71 27.32 -11.88
N LEU A 240 -3.15 26.21 -11.37
CA LEU A 240 -3.79 24.90 -11.56
C LEU A 240 -5.12 24.83 -10.79
N PRO A 241 -6.12 24.10 -11.32
CA PRO A 241 -7.36 23.85 -10.59
C PRO A 241 -7.09 23.04 -9.32
N ARG A 242 -7.88 23.31 -8.27
CA ARG A 242 -7.74 22.61 -6.99
C ARG A 242 -8.53 21.32 -6.98
N LEU A 243 -7.88 20.23 -6.63
CA LEU A 243 -8.47 18.90 -6.50
C LEU A 243 -8.44 18.45 -5.04
N ALA A 244 -9.59 18.12 -4.46
CA ALA A 244 -9.62 17.38 -3.21
C ALA A 244 -9.51 15.89 -3.50
N ALA A 245 -8.45 15.24 -2.99
CA ALA A 245 -8.18 13.83 -3.14
C ALA A 245 -8.48 13.10 -1.83
N ILE A 246 -9.61 12.39 -1.78
CA ILE A 246 -10.00 11.56 -0.64
C ILE A 246 -9.12 10.31 -0.61
N ASP A 247 -8.43 10.11 0.50
CA ASP A 247 -7.49 9.04 0.72
C ASP A 247 -8.16 7.79 1.28
N CYS A 248 -8.53 6.87 0.40
CA CYS A 248 -8.96 5.53 0.79
C CYS A 248 -7.80 4.52 0.78
N GLY A 249 -6.55 4.98 0.74
CA GLY A 249 -5.34 4.18 0.54
C GLY A 249 -4.65 4.55 -0.77
N ILE A 250 -4.43 5.85 -0.97
CA ILE A 250 -3.86 6.38 -2.22
C ILE A 250 -2.38 6.04 -2.35
N LYS A 251 -1.97 5.59 -3.53
CA LYS A 251 -0.56 5.34 -3.85
C LYS A 251 0.17 6.66 -4.11
N TYR A 252 1.40 6.76 -3.64
CA TYR A 252 2.23 7.94 -3.88
C TYR A 252 2.43 8.24 -5.38
N ASN A 253 2.42 7.22 -6.24
CA ASN A 253 2.49 7.47 -7.67
C ASN A 253 1.23 8.19 -8.22
N ILE A 254 0.05 7.83 -7.73
CA ILE A 254 -1.19 8.53 -8.07
C ILE A 254 -1.10 10.00 -7.62
N MET A 255 -0.65 10.22 -6.37
CA MET A 255 -0.48 11.56 -5.82
C MET A 255 0.51 12.40 -6.65
N ARG A 256 1.65 11.81 -7.06
CA ARG A 256 2.62 12.47 -7.95
C ARG A 256 2.01 12.89 -9.28
N GLU A 257 1.17 12.04 -9.89
CA GLU A 257 0.48 12.36 -11.14
C GLU A 257 -0.61 13.42 -10.98
N LEU A 258 -1.32 13.42 -9.86
CA LEU A 258 -2.31 14.46 -9.55
C LEU A 258 -1.62 15.82 -9.34
N CYS A 259 -0.54 15.87 -8.57
CA CYS A 259 0.21 17.12 -8.31
C CYS A 259 0.84 17.77 -9.56
N ARG A 260 0.97 17.04 -10.66
CA ARG A 260 1.41 17.60 -11.94
C ARG A 260 0.33 18.41 -12.65
N ARG A 261 -0.94 18.21 -12.30
CA ARG A 261 -2.10 18.74 -13.05
C ARG A 261 -3.03 19.57 -12.20
N PHE A 262 -2.89 19.46 -10.88
CA PHE A 262 -3.79 20.07 -9.90
C PHE A 262 -3.00 20.62 -8.71
N GLU A 263 -3.55 21.64 -8.09
CA GLU A 263 -3.24 21.96 -6.70
C GLU A 263 -4.02 20.97 -5.84
N VAL A 264 -3.34 20.08 -5.11
CA VAL A 264 -3.97 18.91 -4.47
C VAL A 264 -4.14 19.11 -2.98
N VAL A 265 -5.37 18.98 -2.51
CA VAL A 265 -5.69 18.81 -1.08
C VAL A 265 -5.83 17.31 -0.82
N TRP A 266 -4.93 16.74 -0.04
CA TRP A 266 -4.97 15.34 0.39
C TRP A 266 -5.85 15.24 1.63
N CYS A 267 -7.01 14.57 1.54
CA CYS A 267 -8.04 14.54 2.56
C CYS A 267 -8.21 13.15 3.16
N PRO A 268 -8.39 13.01 4.49
CA PRO A 268 -8.80 11.76 5.11
C PRO A 268 -10.13 11.25 4.53
N ALA A 269 -10.29 9.92 4.47
CA ALA A 269 -11.53 9.30 4.02
C ALA A 269 -12.73 9.59 4.95
N SER A 270 -12.45 9.89 6.21
CA SER A 270 -13.46 10.27 7.22
C SER A 270 -14.01 11.70 7.08
N LEU A 271 -13.40 12.54 6.23
CA LEU A 271 -13.83 13.92 6.06
C LEU A 271 -15.04 14.00 5.11
N ASP A 272 -16.13 14.64 5.57
CA ASP A 272 -17.34 14.76 4.77
C ASP A 272 -17.23 15.85 3.68
N PHE A 273 -18.11 15.75 2.68
CA PHE A 273 -18.14 16.65 1.52
C PHE A 273 -18.28 18.13 1.89
N ASP A 274 -19.18 18.45 2.82
CA ASP A 274 -19.47 19.85 3.19
C ASP A 274 -18.25 20.49 3.86
N SER A 275 -17.56 19.74 4.71
CA SER A 275 -16.30 20.14 5.35
C SER A 275 -15.21 20.38 4.32
N ILE A 276 -15.04 19.46 3.36
CA ILE A 276 -14.05 19.59 2.27
C ILE A 276 -14.32 20.87 1.45
N VAL A 277 -15.57 21.08 1.06
CA VAL A 277 -15.94 22.23 0.21
C VAL A 277 -15.82 23.56 0.96
N SER A 278 -16.27 23.61 2.23
CA SER A 278 -16.26 24.86 2.99
C SER A 278 -14.85 25.32 3.38
N GLU A 279 -13.94 24.41 3.62
CA GLU A 279 -12.59 24.74 4.06
C GLU A 279 -11.63 24.94 2.88
N TRP A 280 -11.71 24.09 1.85
CA TRP A 280 -10.69 24.01 0.81
C TRP A 280 -11.15 24.57 -0.55
N HIS A 281 -12.46 24.74 -0.78
CA HIS A 281 -13.04 25.24 -2.04
C HIS A 281 -12.46 24.56 -3.29
N PRO A 282 -12.52 23.23 -3.42
CA PRO A 282 -11.97 22.51 -4.55
C PRO A 282 -12.85 22.69 -5.81
N ASP A 283 -12.21 22.67 -6.99
CA ASP A 283 -12.87 22.65 -8.29
C ASP A 283 -13.36 21.26 -8.68
N ALA A 284 -12.74 20.20 -8.10
CA ALA A 284 -13.09 18.80 -8.36
C ALA A 284 -12.76 17.90 -7.16
N LEU A 285 -13.44 16.74 -7.09
CA LEU A 285 -13.21 15.71 -6.10
C LEU A 285 -12.72 14.42 -6.77
N PHE A 286 -11.74 13.78 -6.14
CA PHE A 286 -11.22 12.48 -6.50
C PHE A 286 -11.25 11.59 -5.25
N ALA A 287 -11.70 10.35 -5.35
CA ALA A 287 -11.46 9.35 -4.33
C ALA A 287 -10.59 8.23 -4.89
N SER A 288 -9.59 7.84 -4.13
CA SER A 288 -8.72 6.74 -4.53
C SER A 288 -9.42 5.38 -4.39
N ASN A 289 -8.87 4.36 -5.03
CA ASN A 289 -9.12 3.00 -4.59
C ASN A 289 -8.44 2.76 -3.24
N GLY A 290 -8.84 1.68 -2.55
CA GLY A 290 -8.30 1.29 -1.25
C GLY A 290 -8.54 -0.18 -0.97
N PRO A 291 -8.18 -0.67 0.24
CA PRO A 291 -8.43 -2.03 0.69
C PRO A 291 -9.89 -2.24 1.09
N GLY A 292 -10.30 -3.50 1.19
CA GLY A 292 -11.60 -3.91 1.72
C GLY A 292 -12.78 -3.69 0.77
N ASP A 293 -13.99 -3.81 1.31
CA ASP A 293 -15.24 -3.63 0.57
C ASP A 293 -15.67 -2.15 0.58
N PRO A 294 -15.85 -1.50 -0.59
CA PRO A 294 -16.36 -0.13 -0.66
C PRO A 294 -17.79 0.02 -0.10
N ALA A 295 -18.52 -1.08 0.12
CA ALA A 295 -19.81 -1.07 0.78
C ALA A 295 -19.73 -1.08 2.32
N HIS A 296 -18.53 -1.24 2.90
CA HIS A 296 -18.33 -1.21 4.35
C HIS A 296 -18.86 0.09 4.97
N SER A 297 -19.31 -0.01 6.23
CA SER A 297 -19.75 1.14 7.03
C SER A 297 -18.57 1.88 7.62
N GLY A 298 -18.24 2.94 7.70
CA GLY A 298 -17.02 3.61 8.24
C GLY A 298 -16.44 4.57 7.21
N ASP A 299 -15.15 4.67 7.16
CA ASP A 299 -14.45 5.64 6.30
C ASP A 299 -14.72 5.40 4.82
N ALA A 300 -14.87 4.15 4.39
CA ALA A 300 -15.32 3.82 3.03
C ALA A 300 -16.70 4.39 2.70
N ALA A 301 -17.64 4.35 3.66
CA ALA A 301 -18.97 4.93 3.49
C ALA A 301 -18.90 6.46 3.40
N CYS A 302 -18.11 7.12 4.25
CA CYS A 302 -17.94 8.57 4.23
C CYS A 302 -17.37 9.04 2.88
N ALA A 303 -16.34 8.39 2.37
CA ALA A 303 -15.77 8.68 1.06
C ALA A 303 -16.77 8.50 -0.08
N ARG A 304 -17.55 7.40 -0.05
CA ARG A 304 -18.62 7.12 -1.03
C ARG A 304 -19.71 8.18 -1.00
N ASP A 305 -20.17 8.59 0.20
CA ASP A 305 -21.22 9.57 0.38
C ASP A 305 -20.76 10.96 -0.05
N SER A 306 -19.48 11.30 0.19
CA SER A 306 -18.84 12.52 -0.31
C SER A 306 -18.79 12.56 -1.84
N LEU A 307 -18.43 11.45 -2.51
CA LEU A 307 -18.51 11.35 -3.97
C LEU A 307 -19.94 11.52 -4.49
N ALA A 308 -20.92 10.89 -3.83
CA ALA A 308 -22.31 11.02 -4.22
C ALA A 308 -22.83 12.46 -4.04
N ALA A 309 -22.37 13.18 -3.02
CA ALA A 309 -22.67 14.58 -2.80
C ALA A 309 -22.05 15.48 -3.88
N ALA A 310 -20.77 15.25 -4.24
CA ALA A 310 -20.10 15.97 -5.33
C ALA A 310 -20.82 15.82 -6.67
N VAL A 311 -21.28 14.60 -7.00
CA VAL A 311 -22.05 14.35 -8.23
C VAL A 311 -23.39 15.12 -8.21
N ARG A 312 -24.07 15.20 -7.06
CA ARG A 312 -25.31 15.99 -6.93
C ARG A 312 -25.05 17.49 -7.04
N ALA A 313 -23.90 17.96 -6.58
CA ALA A 313 -23.49 19.36 -6.67
C ALA A 313 -22.97 19.78 -8.06
N ASP A 314 -22.91 18.85 -9.02
CA ASP A 314 -22.37 19.03 -10.38
C ASP A 314 -20.85 19.45 -10.38
N MET A 315 -20.12 18.92 -9.40
CA MET A 315 -18.69 19.15 -9.21
C MET A 315 -17.85 18.13 -10.00
#